data_cf31451e47317857c62a1faeb50d2ed9
#
_entry.id   cf31451e47317857c62a1faeb50d2ed9
#
_cell.length_a   1.000
_cell.length_b   1.000
_cell.length_c   1.000
_cell.angle_alpha   90.00
_cell.angle_beta   90.00
_cell.angle_gamma   90.00
#
_symmetry.space_group_name_H-M   'P 1'
#
loop_
_entity.id
_entity.type
_entity.pdbx_description
1 polymer ?
#
loop_
_entity_poly.entity_id
_entity_poly.type
_entity_poly.pdbx_seq_one_letter_code
_entity_poly.pdbx_strand_id
1 'polypeptide(L)' 'MATPHSRRYATMAEAADYLGVTDRTIRAMIADGRLTGYRNGRRLVRVDLNEVDSAMKPFGGAA' A
#
# COMPACT_ATOMS: atom_id res chain seq x y z
N MET A 1 -10.32 -11.64 -21.15
CA MET A 1 -9.87 -12.13 -19.99
C MET A 1 -9.72 -11.08 -18.91
N ALA A 2 -10.40 -11.27 -17.98
CA ALA A 2 -10.35 -10.33 -16.95
C ALA A 2 -9.01 -10.41 -16.28
N THR A 3 -8.48 -9.33 -15.96
CA THR A 3 -7.33 -9.30 -15.12
C THR A 3 -7.73 -9.89 -13.79
N PRO A 4 -7.02 -10.87 -13.30
CA PRO A 4 -7.41 -11.49 -12.04
C PRO A 4 -7.56 -10.49 -10.93
N HIS A 5 -6.82 -9.41 -10.99
CA HIS A 5 -6.98 -8.38 -10.01
C HIS A 5 -6.61 -7.06 -10.64
N SER A 6 -7.36 -6.08 -10.32
CA SER A 6 -7.09 -4.72 -10.73
C SER A 6 -6.35 -4.01 -9.63
N ARG A 7 -5.49 -3.12 -10.01
CA ARG A 7 -4.82 -2.30 -9.02
C ARG A 7 -5.84 -1.36 -8.39
N ARG A 8 -5.69 -1.18 -7.12
CA ARG A 8 -6.53 -0.24 -6.39
C ARG A 8 -5.65 0.90 -5.90
N TYR A 9 -5.39 1.83 -6.77
CA TYR A 9 -4.50 2.94 -6.43
C TYR A 9 -5.12 3.83 -5.36
N ALA A 10 -4.28 4.23 -4.42
CA ALA A 10 -4.69 5.13 -3.35
C ALA A 10 -3.53 6.07 -3.05
N THR A 11 -3.84 7.21 -2.48
CA THR A 11 -2.78 8.10 -2.01
C THR A 11 -2.13 7.49 -0.79
N MET A 12 -0.97 8.00 -0.43
CA MET A 12 -0.32 7.54 0.79
C MET A 12 -1.19 7.83 2.00
N ALA A 13 -1.87 8.97 2.01
CA ALA A 13 -2.76 9.31 3.11
C ALA A 13 -3.93 8.35 3.20
N GLU A 14 -4.50 7.99 2.06
CA GLU A 14 -5.60 7.03 2.02
C GLU A 14 -5.16 5.65 2.48
N ALA A 15 -3.98 5.23 2.06
CA ALA A 15 -3.44 3.95 2.49
C ALA A 15 -3.15 3.95 3.99
N ALA A 16 -2.66 5.06 4.50
CA ALA A 16 -2.40 5.20 5.93
C ALA A 16 -3.68 5.09 6.72
N ASP A 17 -4.72 5.76 6.24
CA ASP A 17 -6.03 5.70 6.88
C ASP A 17 -6.59 4.27 6.83
N TYR A 18 -6.41 3.61 5.70
CA TYR A 18 -6.87 2.24 5.50
C TYR A 18 -6.23 1.29 6.52
N LEU A 19 -4.95 1.46 6.78
CA LEU A 19 -4.23 0.62 7.74
C LEU A 19 -4.31 1.14 9.17
N GLY A 20 -4.75 2.37 9.35
CA GLY A 20 -4.75 2.99 10.67
C GLY A 20 -3.37 3.39 11.14
N VAL A 21 -2.51 3.83 10.22
CA VAL A 21 -1.16 4.26 10.54
C VAL A 21 -0.96 5.67 9.96
N THR A 22 0.21 6.22 10.17
CA THR A 22 0.52 7.53 9.60
C THR A 22 1.07 7.37 8.19
N ASP A 23 1.01 8.44 7.41
CA ASP A 23 1.59 8.41 6.07
C ASP A 23 3.11 8.25 6.14
N ARG A 24 3.72 8.65 7.23
CA ARG A 24 5.13 8.42 7.46
C ARG A 24 5.44 6.93 7.48
N THR A 25 4.57 6.16 8.12
CA THR A 25 4.72 4.71 8.14
C THR A 25 4.60 4.13 6.74
N ILE A 26 3.67 4.64 5.93
CA ILE A 26 3.54 4.20 4.54
C ILE A 26 4.81 4.52 3.77
N ARG A 27 5.38 5.71 3.97
CA ARG A 27 6.63 6.07 3.31
C ARG A 27 7.74 5.11 3.69
N ALA A 28 7.80 4.76 4.96
CA ALA A 28 8.83 3.84 5.42
C ALA A 28 8.68 2.47 4.78
N MET A 29 7.45 2.02 4.60
CA MET A 29 7.19 0.75 3.95
C MET A 29 7.62 0.78 2.49
N ILE A 30 7.44 1.89 1.83
CA ILE A 30 7.94 2.05 0.47
C ILE A 30 9.46 2.04 0.46
N ALA A 31 10.05 2.76 1.38
CA ALA A 31 11.51 2.90 1.43
C ALA A 31 12.20 1.57 1.68
N ASP A 32 11.60 0.70 2.47
CA ASP A 32 12.23 -0.58 2.77
C ASP A 32 11.74 -1.71 1.86
N GLY A 33 10.98 -1.38 0.85
CA GLY A 33 10.62 -2.35 -0.18
C GLY A 33 9.39 -3.19 0.10
N ARG A 34 8.69 -2.92 1.19
CA ARG A 34 7.46 -3.68 1.47
C ARG A 34 6.30 -3.24 0.60
N LEU A 35 6.31 -2.00 0.16
CA LEU A 35 5.31 -1.48 -0.76
C LEU A 35 6.01 -0.83 -1.93
N THR A 36 5.33 -0.81 -3.06
CA THR A 36 5.83 -0.12 -4.24
C THR A 36 5.10 1.21 -4.35
N GLY A 37 5.86 2.27 -4.51
CA GLY A 37 5.27 3.57 -4.81
C GLY A 37 5.18 3.73 -6.31
N TYR A 38 4.04 4.17 -6.77
CA TYR A 38 3.81 4.41 -8.19
C TYR A 38 3.68 5.91 -8.42
N ARG A 39 4.23 6.38 -9.51
CA ARG A 39 4.24 7.80 -9.79
C ARG A 39 3.76 8.03 -11.21
N ASN A 40 2.93 9.04 -11.36
CA ASN A 40 2.54 9.50 -12.68
C ASN A 40 2.97 10.95 -12.76
N GLY A 41 4.09 11.19 -13.45
CA GLY A 41 4.65 12.50 -13.49
C GLY A 41 5.54 12.77 -12.28
N ARG A 42 5.63 14.00 -11.87
CA ARG A 42 6.58 14.38 -10.84
C ARG A 42 6.08 14.18 -9.43
N ARG A 43 4.80 14.37 -9.24
CA ARG A 43 4.28 14.52 -7.90
C ARG A 43 3.25 13.49 -7.49
N LEU A 44 2.61 12.91 -8.46
CA LEU A 44 1.53 12.00 -8.16
C LEU A 44 2.10 10.69 -7.68
N VAL A 45 1.94 10.41 -6.41
CA VAL A 45 2.43 9.17 -5.84
C VAL A 45 1.24 8.38 -5.33
N ARG A 46 1.19 7.12 -5.69
CA ARG A 46 0.11 6.23 -5.29
C ARG A 46 0.68 4.91 -4.85
N VAL A 47 -0.08 4.19 -4.07
CA VAL A 47 0.22 2.80 -3.72
C VAL A 47 -0.97 1.95 -4.10
N ASP A 48 -0.75 0.66 -4.18
CA ASP A 48 -1.81 -0.28 -4.54
C ASP A 48 -2.30 -0.92 -3.25
N LEU A 49 -3.57 -0.75 -2.94
CA LEU A 49 -4.13 -1.33 -1.72
C LEU A 49 -4.05 -2.85 -1.71
N ASN A 50 -4.00 -3.48 -2.87
CA ASN A 50 -3.79 -4.92 -2.92
C ASN A 50 -2.42 -5.30 -2.36
N GLU A 51 -1.42 -4.48 -2.68
CA GLU A 51 -0.09 -4.70 -2.12
C GLU A 51 -0.05 -4.41 -0.62
N VAL A 52 -0.82 -3.42 -0.22
CA VAL A 52 -0.93 -3.09 1.20
C VAL A 52 -1.48 -4.30 1.95
N ASP A 53 -2.54 -4.91 1.43
CA ASP A 53 -3.09 -6.11 2.04
C ASP A 53 -2.07 -7.23 2.09
N SER A 54 -1.32 -7.41 1.03
CA SER A 54 -0.33 -8.48 0.94
C SER A 54 0.84 -8.26 1.87
N ALA A 55 1.12 -7.03 2.22
CA ALA A 55 2.22 -6.71 3.11
C ALA A 55 1.91 -7.03 4.56
N MET A 56 0.64 -7.19 4.88
CA MET A 56 0.24 -7.50 6.24
C MET A 56 0.39 -8.99 6.49
N LYS A 57 1.00 -9.33 7.60
CA LYS A 57 1.24 -10.71 7.94
C LYS A 57 0.74 -10.98 9.34
N PRO A 58 0.07 -12.08 9.56
CA PRO A 58 -0.31 -12.41 10.92
C PRO A 58 0.94 -12.71 11.74
N PHE A 59 0.93 -12.28 12.97
CA PHE A 59 2.06 -12.61 13.82
C PHE A 59 1.61 -13.35 15.07
N GLY A 60 0.32 -13.57 15.22
CA GLY A 60 -0.21 -14.29 16.36
C GLY A 60 -1.70 -14.30 16.31
N GLY A 61 -2.29 -14.81 17.37
CA GLY A 61 -3.74 -14.87 17.47
C GLY A 61 -4.30 -16.12 16.82
N ALA A 62 -5.59 -16.20 16.81
CA ALA A 62 -6.26 -17.34 16.22
C ALA A 62 -6.18 -17.24 14.72
N ALA A 63 -5.91 -18.31 14.10
CA ALA A 63 -5.87 -18.33 12.66
C ALA A 63 -7.26 -18.34 12.08
#